data_04e1918c7f82ea8a227778e72ab3235e
#
_entry.id   04e1918c7f82ea8a227778e72ab3235e
#
_cell.length_a   1.000
_cell.length_b   1.000
_cell.length_c   1.000
_cell.angle_alpha   90.00
_cell.angle_beta   90.00
_cell.angle_gamma   90.00
#
_symmetry.space_group_name_H-M   'P 1'
#
loop_
_entity.id
_entity.type
_entity.pdbx_description
1 polymer ?
#
loop_
_entity_poly.entity_id
_entity_poly.type
_entity_poly.pdbx_seq_one_letter_code
_entity_poly.pdbx_strand_id
1 'polypeptide(L)'
;SLHSDEFVMQRGDYNIFIIHGDGIMKRDSGYRLMKRVFRNKCCIKLYRMLHPDLGISLALGLSRLSRNSGDPEEKYSDQDYREYARTKLQQGYNIVIMGHTHIAANERTNGGWYVNPGNWMQKFSFAVVDENGPALYQWNGNHAAPLQV
;
A
#
# COMPACT_ATOMS: atom_id res chain seq x y z
N SER A 1 -9.69 12.34 9.76
CA SER A 1 -10.10 12.39 8.34
C SER A 1 -9.63 11.14 7.63
N LEU A 2 -10.43 10.62 6.71
CA LEU A 2 -10.12 9.45 5.89
C LEU A 2 -9.65 9.95 4.53
N HIS A 3 -8.42 9.64 4.15
CA HIS A 3 -7.84 10.01 2.86
C HIS A 3 -7.81 8.76 1.97
N SER A 4 -8.44 8.83 0.79
CA SER A 4 -8.59 7.67 -0.10
C SER A 4 -7.49 7.55 -1.14
N ASP A 5 -6.69 8.59 -1.33
CA ASP A 5 -5.70 8.65 -2.39
C ASP A 5 -4.32 9.05 -1.83
N GLU A 6 -3.86 10.25 -2.08
CA GLU A 6 -2.57 10.75 -1.62
C GLU A 6 -2.75 11.64 -0.38
N PHE A 7 -1.83 11.55 0.56
CA PHE A 7 -1.78 12.43 1.71
C PHE A 7 -0.36 13.01 1.86
N VAL A 8 -0.30 14.33 2.01
CA VAL A 8 0.96 15.04 2.22
C VAL A 8 0.90 15.75 3.57
N MET A 9 1.98 15.63 4.34
CA MET A 9 2.10 16.32 5.61
C MET A 9 3.54 16.79 5.84
N GLN A 10 3.68 17.85 6.62
CA GLN A 10 4.96 18.28 7.13
C GLN A 10 5.10 17.88 8.61
N ARG A 11 6.24 17.32 8.98
CA ARG A 11 6.60 16.99 10.35
C ARG A 11 8.04 17.41 10.64
N GLY A 12 8.22 18.46 11.45
CA GLY A 12 9.55 19.09 11.59
C GLY A 12 10.09 19.51 10.23
N ASP A 13 11.29 19.07 9.92
CA ASP A 13 11.95 19.37 8.65
C ASP A 13 11.59 18.39 7.51
N TYR A 14 10.75 17.40 7.79
CA TYR A 14 10.36 16.40 6.80
C TYR A 14 9.05 16.75 6.11
N ASN A 15 9.11 16.78 4.78
CA ASN A 15 7.96 16.81 3.89
C ASN A 15 7.62 15.37 3.49
N ILE A 16 6.51 14.84 4.00
CA ILE A 16 6.16 13.41 3.94
C ILE A 16 5.03 13.20 2.95
N PHE A 17 5.25 12.30 2.00
CA PHE A 17 4.24 11.83 1.07
C PHE A 17 3.78 10.42 1.47
N ILE A 18 2.47 10.24 1.61
CA ILE A 18 1.87 8.97 2.05
C ILE A 18 0.81 8.55 1.04
N ILE A 19 0.88 7.32 0.59
CA ILE A 19 -0.10 6.70 -0.30
C ILE A 19 -0.24 5.22 0.04
N HIS A 20 -1.43 4.65 -0.19
CA HIS A 20 -1.58 3.20 -0.01
C HIS A 20 -0.72 2.41 -0.99
N GLY A 21 -0.63 2.84 -2.24
CA GLY A 21 0.23 2.22 -3.24
C GLY A 21 -0.48 1.26 -4.20
N ASP A 22 -1.80 1.11 -4.07
CA ASP A 22 -2.56 0.29 -5.00
C ASP A 22 -2.57 0.88 -6.42
N GLY A 23 -2.19 0.06 -7.41
CA GLY A 23 -2.15 0.44 -8.82
C GLY A 23 -0.86 1.15 -9.28
N ILE A 24 0.18 1.20 -8.45
CA ILE A 24 1.52 1.69 -8.83
C ILE A 24 2.20 0.69 -9.78
N MET A 25 2.04 -0.60 -9.55
CA MET A 25 2.67 -1.63 -10.37
C MET A 25 2.22 -1.52 -11.84
N LYS A 26 3.17 -1.52 -12.75
CA LYS A 26 2.91 -1.46 -14.21
C LYS A 26 2.07 -2.64 -14.70
N ARG A 27 2.20 -3.80 -14.04
CA ARG A 27 1.46 -5.05 -14.34
C ARG A 27 0.06 -5.13 -13.75
N ASP A 28 -0.35 -4.16 -12.92
CA ASP A 28 -1.68 -4.12 -12.29
C ASP A 28 -2.82 -3.68 -13.22
N SER A 29 -2.69 -3.90 -14.54
CA SER A 29 -3.74 -3.54 -15.50
C SER A 29 -5.08 -4.22 -15.18
N GLY A 30 -5.05 -5.49 -14.80
CA GLY A 30 -6.24 -6.23 -14.36
C GLY A 30 -6.85 -5.67 -13.08
N TYR A 31 -6.03 -5.34 -12.09
CA TYR A 31 -6.46 -4.71 -10.85
C TYR A 31 -7.04 -3.30 -11.11
N ARG A 32 -6.39 -2.49 -11.94
CA ARG A 32 -6.89 -1.15 -12.32
C ARG A 32 -8.25 -1.23 -13.03
N LEU A 33 -8.43 -2.22 -13.90
CA LEU A 33 -9.73 -2.47 -14.55
C LEU A 33 -10.78 -2.87 -13.52
N MET A 34 -10.47 -3.82 -12.65
CA MET A 34 -11.35 -4.27 -11.57
C MET A 34 -11.73 -3.12 -10.61
N LYS A 35 -10.75 -2.30 -10.20
CA LYS A 35 -10.97 -1.11 -9.38
C LYS A 35 -11.93 -0.12 -10.06
N ARG A 36 -11.80 0.08 -11.40
CA ARG A 36 -12.70 0.94 -12.17
C ARG A 36 -14.14 0.39 -12.18
N VAL A 37 -14.30 -0.92 -12.35
CA VAL A 37 -15.61 -1.59 -12.30
C VAL A 37 -16.24 -1.47 -10.92
N PHE A 38 -15.49 -1.77 -9.85
CA PHE A 38 -16.01 -1.72 -8.48
C PHE A 38 -16.30 -0.31 -7.97
N ARG A 39 -15.64 0.72 -8.51
CA ARG A 39 -15.93 2.13 -8.20
C ARG A 39 -17.01 2.75 -9.11
N ASN A 40 -17.45 2.04 -10.13
CA ASN A 40 -18.50 2.53 -11.05
C ASN A 40 -19.86 2.48 -10.35
N LYS A 41 -20.53 3.63 -10.25
CA LYS A 41 -21.83 3.76 -9.57
C LYS A 41 -22.93 2.84 -10.17
N CYS A 42 -22.91 2.61 -11.49
CA CYS A 42 -23.83 1.70 -12.14
C CYS A 42 -23.56 0.24 -11.74
N CYS A 43 -22.29 -0.19 -11.74
CA CYS A 43 -21.89 -1.52 -11.32
C CYS A 43 -22.24 -1.78 -9.85
N ILE A 44 -22.00 -0.79 -8.96
CA ILE A 44 -22.39 -0.85 -7.55
C ILE A 44 -23.92 -1.01 -7.43
N LYS A 45 -24.70 -0.23 -8.18
CA LYS A 45 -26.16 -0.31 -8.15
C LYS A 45 -26.68 -1.66 -8.64
N LEU A 46 -26.13 -2.18 -9.74
CA LEU A 46 -26.45 -3.52 -10.24
C LEU A 46 -26.09 -4.63 -9.25
N TYR A 47 -24.89 -4.55 -8.64
CA TYR A 47 -24.46 -5.51 -7.63
C TYR A 47 -25.38 -5.53 -6.40
N ARG A 48 -25.86 -4.37 -5.97
CA ARG A 48 -26.82 -4.24 -4.85
C ARG A 48 -28.21 -4.83 -5.15
N MET A 49 -28.55 -5.06 -6.42
CA MET A 49 -29.81 -5.73 -6.84
C MET A 49 -29.68 -7.25 -6.85
N LEU A 50 -28.45 -7.80 -6.74
CA LEU A 50 -28.25 -9.23 -6.67
C LEU A 50 -28.70 -9.78 -5.31
N HIS A 51 -29.24 -11.00 -5.32
CA HIS A 51 -29.48 -11.72 -4.07
C HIS A 51 -28.14 -11.87 -3.30
N PRO A 52 -28.13 -11.72 -1.96
CA PRO A 52 -26.89 -11.78 -1.19
C PRO A 52 -26.01 -13.01 -1.45
N ASP A 53 -26.61 -14.20 -1.59
CA ASP A 53 -25.87 -15.44 -1.83
C ASP A 53 -25.16 -15.43 -3.21
N LEU A 54 -25.81 -14.88 -4.24
CA LEU A 54 -25.21 -14.71 -5.56
C LEU A 54 -24.09 -13.66 -5.51
N GLY A 55 -24.29 -12.57 -4.78
CA GLY A 55 -23.29 -11.52 -4.59
C GLY A 55 -22.04 -12.04 -3.88
N ILE A 56 -22.21 -12.81 -2.82
CA ILE A 56 -21.11 -13.44 -2.08
C ILE A 56 -20.37 -14.45 -2.96
N SER A 57 -21.10 -15.31 -3.67
CA SER A 57 -20.51 -16.32 -4.56
C SER A 57 -19.70 -15.68 -5.67
N LEU A 58 -20.20 -14.60 -6.28
CA LEU A 58 -19.50 -13.82 -7.31
C LEU A 58 -18.23 -13.18 -6.75
N ALA A 59 -18.31 -12.55 -5.57
CA ALA A 59 -17.16 -11.91 -4.92
C ALA A 59 -16.07 -12.93 -4.57
N LEU A 60 -16.43 -14.09 -4.03
CA LEU A 60 -15.50 -15.18 -3.73
C LEU A 60 -14.87 -15.77 -5.00
N GLY A 61 -15.65 -15.93 -6.07
CA GLY A 61 -15.16 -16.39 -7.37
C GLY A 61 -14.12 -15.44 -7.96
N LEU A 62 -14.41 -14.14 -8.00
CA LEU A 62 -13.49 -13.10 -8.45
C LEU A 62 -12.22 -13.03 -7.58
N SER A 63 -12.37 -13.17 -6.25
CA SER A 63 -11.25 -13.21 -5.33
C SER A 63 -10.33 -14.43 -5.56
N ARG A 64 -10.89 -15.61 -5.85
CA ARG A 64 -10.11 -16.81 -6.19
C ARG A 64 -9.39 -16.64 -7.54
N LEU A 65 -10.08 -16.12 -8.55
CA LEU A 65 -9.51 -15.86 -9.86
C LEU A 65 -8.33 -14.88 -9.76
N SER A 66 -8.48 -13.81 -8.99
CA SER A 66 -7.42 -12.82 -8.76
C SER A 66 -6.20 -13.42 -8.05
N ARG A 67 -6.40 -14.36 -7.11
CA ARG A 67 -5.29 -15.04 -6.42
C ARG A 67 -4.53 -16.02 -7.31
N ASN A 68 -5.21 -16.66 -8.24
CA ASN A 68 -4.61 -17.64 -9.15
C ASN A 68 -3.93 -17.01 -10.37
N SER A 69 -4.08 -15.68 -10.57
CA SER A 69 -3.62 -14.97 -11.76
C SER A 69 -2.26 -14.29 -11.55
N GLY A 70 -1.25 -14.97 -11.00
CA GLY A 70 0.10 -14.43 -10.92
C GLY A 70 1.05 -15.28 -10.08
N ASP A 71 2.30 -15.29 -10.47
CA ASP A 71 3.38 -15.89 -9.69
C ASP A 71 3.56 -15.08 -8.40
N PRO A 72 3.57 -15.69 -7.20
CA PRO A 72 3.73 -14.96 -5.95
C PRO A 72 5.01 -14.11 -5.88
N GLU A 73 6.13 -14.58 -6.45
CA GLU A 73 7.39 -13.83 -6.49
C GLU A 73 7.38 -12.66 -7.49
N GLU A 74 6.69 -12.79 -8.63
CA GLU A 74 6.51 -11.71 -9.60
C GLU A 74 5.47 -10.66 -9.16
N LYS A 75 4.52 -11.06 -8.32
CA LYS A 75 3.43 -10.22 -7.85
C LYS A 75 3.89 -9.10 -6.90
N TYR A 76 5.08 -9.25 -6.32
CA TYR A 76 5.63 -8.33 -5.33
C TYR A 76 6.99 -7.77 -5.74
N SER A 77 7.19 -7.47 -7.02
CA SER A 77 8.35 -6.69 -7.43
C SER A 77 8.27 -5.31 -6.79
N ASP A 78 8.98 -5.13 -5.68
CA ASP A 78 9.10 -3.87 -4.95
C ASP A 78 9.83 -2.79 -5.77
N GLN A 79 10.32 -3.15 -6.96
CA GLN A 79 11.05 -2.25 -7.84
C GLN A 79 10.18 -1.10 -8.37
N ASP A 80 8.93 -1.36 -8.75
CA ASP A 80 8.00 -0.32 -9.22
C ASP A 80 7.71 0.69 -8.09
N TYR A 81 7.62 0.21 -6.84
CA TYR A 81 7.43 1.05 -5.66
C TYR A 81 8.65 1.90 -5.38
N ARG A 82 9.86 1.33 -5.47
CA ARG A 82 11.12 2.07 -5.34
C ARG A 82 11.27 3.14 -6.43
N GLU A 83 10.91 2.81 -7.67
CA GLU A 83 10.93 3.77 -8.79
C GLU A 83 9.93 4.91 -8.56
N TYR A 84 8.73 4.59 -8.12
CA TYR A 84 7.72 5.60 -7.77
C TYR A 84 8.18 6.47 -6.60
N ALA A 85 8.74 5.88 -5.54
CA ALA A 85 9.29 6.62 -4.41
C ALA A 85 10.40 7.58 -4.86
N ARG A 86 11.33 7.14 -5.69
CA ARG A 86 12.39 8.00 -6.26
C ARG A 86 11.81 9.20 -7.00
N THR A 87 10.76 8.99 -7.79
CA THR A 87 10.08 10.07 -8.50
C THR A 87 9.50 11.11 -7.54
N LYS A 88 8.89 10.67 -6.44
CA LYS A 88 8.35 11.57 -5.41
C LYS A 88 9.46 12.30 -4.64
N LEU A 89 10.53 11.62 -4.29
CA LEU A 89 11.70 12.24 -3.66
C LEU A 89 12.32 13.34 -4.54
N GLN A 90 12.39 13.14 -5.87
CA GLN A 90 12.83 14.16 -6.83
C GLN A 90 11.88 15.35 -6.92
N GLN A 91 10.60 15.20 -6.54
CA GLN A 91 9.62 16.28 -6.44
C GLN A 91 9.75 17.11 -5.15
N GLY A 92 10.71 16.81 -4.28
CA GLY A 92 11.01 17.56 -3.06
C GLY A 92 10.41 16.99 -1.77
N TYR A 93 9.88 15.76 -1.81
CA TYR A 93 9.54 15.06 -0.57
C TYR A 93 10.79 14.46 0.07
N ASN A 94 10.81 14.37 1.40
CA ASN A 94 11.93 13.80 2.15
C ASN A 94 11.66 12.34 2.52
N ILE A 95 10.39 11.99 2.73
CA ILE A 95 9.96 10.64 3.11
C ILE A 95 8.75 10.26 2.25
N VAL A 96 8.81 9.08 1.64
CA VAL A 96 7.71 8.48 0.88
C VAL A 96 7.29 7.19 1.56
N ILE A 97 6.05 7.17 2.07
CA ILE A 97 5.49 6.02 2.77
C ILE A 97 4.44 5.35 1.89
N MET A 98 4.64 4.08 1.61
CA MET A 98 3.71 3.27 0.80
C MET A 98 3.47 1.92 1.47
N GLY A 99 2.22 1.44 1.44
CA GLY A 99 1.83 0.11 1.91
C GLY A 99 1.65 -0.90 0.77
N HIS A 100 0.52 -1.58 0.73
CA HIS A 100 -0.01 -2.48 -0.29
C HIS A 100 0.72 -3.82 -0.43
N THR A 101 2.05 -3.83 -0.61
CA THR A 101 2.83 -5.08 -0.78
C THR A 101 2.95 -5.88 0.51
N HIS A 102 2.72 -5.25 1.65
CA HIS A 102 2.90 -5.83 2.98
C HIS A 102 4.34 -6.30 3.29
N ILE A 103 5.31 -5.85 2.50
CA ILE A 103 6.73 -6.14 2.68
C ILE A 103 7.35 -4.93 3.39
N ALA A 104 7.79 -5.14 4.63
CA ALA A 104 8.42 -4.07 5.41
C ALA A 104 9.72 -3.62 4.74
N ALA A 105 9.88 -2.31 4.57
CA ALA A 105 11.08 -1.70 4.00
C ALA A 105 11.33 -0.33 4.62
N ASN A 106 12.60 -0.01 4.90
CA ASN A 106 13.05 1.31 5.32
C ASN A 106 14.38 1.61 4.62
N GLU A 107 14.31 2.19 3.44
CA GLU A 107 15.45 2.37 2.55
C GLU A 107 15.80 3.85 2.43
N ARG A 108 17.04 4.18 2.76
CA ARG A 108 17.59 5.51 2.50
C ARG A 108 18.15 5.58 1.08
N THR A 109 17.75 6.60 0.36
CA THR A 109 18.23 6.91 -1.00
C THR A 109 18.86 8.31 -1.03
N ASN A 110 19.47 8.70 -2.16
CA ASN A 110 20.14 10.01 -2.30
C ASN A 110 19.21 11.24 -2.17
N GLY A 111 17.92 11.06 -1.93
CA GLY A 111 16.96 12.18 -1.80
C GLY A 111 16.09 12.08 -0.55
N GLY A 112 16.20 11.01 0.23
CA GLY A 112 15.35 10.80 1.41
C GLY A 112 15.10 9.33 1.70
N TRP A 113 13.90 8.98 2.14
CA TRP A 113 13.53 7.62 2.54
C TRP A 113 12.34 7.08 1.76
N TYR A 114 12.44 5.83 1.34
CA TYR A 114 11.31 4.98 0.99
C TYR A 114 10.97 4.09 2.18
N VAL A 115 9.71 4.11 2.61
CA VAL A 115 9.24 3.37 3.78
C VAL A 115 8.00 2.56 3.40
N ASN A 116 8.04 1.27 3.70
CA ASN A 116 6.84 0.43 3.72
C ASN A 116 6.67 -0.11 5.16
N PRO A 117 5.57 0.21 5.85
CA PRO A 117 5.37 -0.22 7.23
C PRO A 117 5.13 -1.73 7.38
N GLY A 118 5.00 -2.46 6.27
CA GLY A 118 4.74 -3.90 6.30
C GLY A 118 3.28 -4.25 6.51
N ASN A 119 3.02 -5.23 7.38
CA ASN A 119 1.70 -5.82 7.58
C ASN A 119 1.26 -5.79 9.06
N TRP A 120 0.39 -4.84 9.39
CA TRP A 120 -0.17 -4.75 10.75
C TRP A 120 -1.03 -5.96 11.11
N MET A 121 -1.79 -6.52 10.16
CA MET A 121 -2.76 -7.59 10.44
C MET A 121 -2.14 -8.93 10.86
N GLN A 122 -0.90 -9.20 10.44
CA GLN A 122 -0.23 -10.49 10.70
C GLN A 122 1.07 -10.33 11.49
N LYS A 123 1.82 -9.27 11.19
CA LYS A 123 3.14 -9.04 11.78
C LYS A 123 3.16 -7.90 12.78
N PHE A 124 2.04 -7.16 12.91
CA PHE A 124 1.92 -5.99 13.78
C PHE A 124 3.05 -4.97 13.57
N SER A 125 3.51 -4.85 12.32
CA SER A 125 4.56 -3.92 11.96
C SER A 125 4.01 -2.53 11.65
N PHE A 126 4.76 -1.49 12.01
CA PHE A 126 4.40 -0.10 11.78
C PHE A 126 5.64 0.79 11.65
N ALA A 127 5.46 1.98 11.10
CA ALA A 127 6.50 2.98 10.96
C ALA A 127 6.27 4.13 11.94
N VAL A 128 7.35 4.67 12.49
CA VAL A 128 7.39 5.90 13.27
C VAL A 128 8.31 6.88 12.56
N VAL A 129 7.91 8.15 12.49
CA VAL A 129 8.76 9.22 11.97
C VAL A 129 8.99 10.21 13.11
N ASP A 130 10.24 10.35 13.50
CA ASP A 130 10.71 11.32 14.51
C ASP A 130 11.74 12.29 13.90
N GLU A 131 12.46 13.02 14.74
CA GLU A 131 13.52 13.96 14.36
C GLU A 131 14.74 13.29 13.70
N ASN A 132 14.95 11.99 13.94
CA ASN A 132 16.05 11.21 13.36
C ASN A 132 15.65 10.55 12.02
N GLY A 133 14.38 10.65 11.64
CA GLY A 133 13.83 10.06 10.42
C GLY A 133 12.86 8.90 10.67
N PRO A 134 12.58 8.10 9.65
CA PRO A 134 11.68 6.97 9.76
C PRO A 134 12.37 5.74 10.37
N ALA A 135 11.67 5.06 11.27
CA ALA A 135 12.05 3.78 11.83
C ALA A 135 10.87 2.79 11.79
N LEU A 136 11.19 1.51 11.62
CA LEU A 136 10.19 0.44 11.65
C LEU A 136 10.20 -0.27 13.00
N TYR A 137 9.01 -0.62 13.45
CA TYR A 137 8.78 -1.31 14.70
C TYR A 137 7.81 -2.47 14.50
N GLN A 138 7.89 -3.43 15.40
CA GLN A 138 6.93 -4.51 15.55
C GLN A 138 6.36 -4.50 16.95
N TRP A 139 5.03 -4.58 17.06
CA TRP A 139 4.33 -4.72 18.34
C TRP A 139 4.22 -6.19 18.73
N ASN A 140 4.66 -6.55 19.93
CA ASN A 140 4.64 -7.93 20.42
C ASN A 140 3.52 -8.21 21.44
N GLY A 141 2.57 -7.29 21.59
CA GLY A 141 1.49 -7.36 22.57
C GLY A 141 1.73 -6.54 23.84
N ASN A 142 2.98 -6.26 24.20
CA ASN A 142 3.35 -5.52 25.40
C ASN A 142 4.11 -4.22 25.09
N HIS A 143 5.04 -4.27 24.15
CA HIS A 143 5.86 -3.14 23.75
C HIS A 143 6.19 -3.19 22.25
N ALA A 144 6.65 -2.06 21.72
CA ALA A 144 7.20 -1.98 20.38
C ALA A 144 8.71 -2.32 20.41
N ALA A 145 9.14 -3.21 19.53
CA ALA A 145 10.55 -3.53 19.31
C ALA A 145 10.98 -3.04 17.92
N PRO A 146 12.23 -2.55 17.75
CA PRO A 146 12.75 -2.18 16.44
C PRO A 146 12.69 -3.37 15.46
N LEU A 147 12.18 -3.12 14.25
CA LEU A 147 12.14 -4.08 13.16
C LEU A 147 13.31 -3.79 12.22
N GLN A 148 14.26 -4.72 12.12
CA GLN A 148 15.34 -4.67 11.13
C GLN A 148 14.86 -5.29 9.81
N VAL A 149 15.06 -4.60 8.69
CA VAL A 149 14.67 -4.99 7.34
C VAL A 149 15.83 -4.76 6.37
#